data_89b94231eb6dfcdb520ffce9ca6b2976
#
_entry.id   89b94231eb6dfcdb520ffce9ca6b2976
#
_cell.length_a   1.000
_cell.length_b   1.000
_cell.length_c   1.000
_cell.angle_alpha   90.00
_cell.angle_beta   90.00
_cell.angle_gamma   90.00
#
_symmetry.space_group_name_H-M   'P 1'
#
loop_
_entity.id
_entity.type
_entity.pdbx_description
1 polymer ?
#
loop_
_entity_poly.entity_id
_entity_poly.type
_entity_poly.pdbx_seq_one_letter_code
_entity_poly.pdbx_strand_id
1 'polypeptide(L)'
;MKKFLYCDSCFLITFCQDGYLGSLSQYKGQFFISKTQIEGELIKPSDLATMVRKNITVIEEDRDDIKDKTNEFSLLYETLSIYDCLCMAYALLDGYCLITDDKALQKKCVLNNIEVKTSKDIVEIFVNGGVDYENMKK
;
A
#
# COMPACT_ATOMS: atom_id res chain seq x y z
N MET A 1 19.12 -5.37 1.89
CA MET A 1 17.93 -5.27 2.74
C MET A 1 16.67 -5.22 1.88
N LYS A 2 15.69 -6.07 2.18
CA LYS A 2 14.44 -6.06 1.44
C LYS A 2 13.61 -4.82 1.75
N LYS A 3 13.00 -4.28 0.72
CA LYS A 3 12.04 -3.21 0.83
C LYS A 3 10.65 -3.82 0.90
N PHE A 4 9.91 -3.53 1.97
CA PHE A 4 8.50 -3.94 2.08
C PHE A 4 7.61 -2.76 1.72
N LEU A 5 6.57 -3.05 0.94
CA LEU A 5 5.72 -2.05 0.33
C LEU A 5 4.28 -2.23 0.81
N TYR A 6 3.71 -1.19 1.40
CA TYR A 6 2.30 -1.20 1.77
C TYR A 6 1.48 -0.52 0.68
N CYS A 7 0.43 -1.18 0.23
CA CYS A 7 -0.37 -0.73 -0.91
C CYS A 7 -1.60 0.01 -0.45
N ASP A 8 -1.74 1.27 -0.89
CA ASP A 8 -3.01 1.98 -0.77
C ASP A 8 -4.01 1.41 -1.77
N SER A 9 -5.29 1.50 -1.46
CA SER A 9 -6.36 0.98 -2.31
C SER A 9 -6.37 1.61 -3.70
N CYS A 10 -6.13 2.91 -3.80
CA CYS A 10 -6.15 3.57 -5.10
C CYS A 10 -5.06 3.04 -6.04
N PHE A 11 -3.89 2.68 -5.50
CA PHE A 11 -2.85 2.03 -6.28
C PHE A 11 -3.34 0.69 -6.84
N LEU A 12 -3.95 -0.14 -5.98
CA LEU A 12 -4.42 -1.46 -6.39
C LEU A 12 -5.54 -1.38 -7.42
N ILE A 13 -6.45 -0.43 -7.25
CA ILE A 13 -7.54 -0.19 -8.20
C ILE A 13 -6.96 0.21 -9.56
N THR A 14 -6.01 1.13 -9.57
CA THR A 14 -5.33 1.58 -10.80
C THR A 14 -4.62 0.41 -11.48
N PHE A 15 -3.85 -0.37 -10.72
CA PHE A 15 -3.15 -1.54 -11.26
C PHE A 15 -4.11 -2.57 -11.84
N CYS A 16 -5.25 -2.79 -11.19
CA CYS A 16 -6.27 -3.69 -11.70
C CYS A 16 -6.83 -3.19 -13.04
N GLN A 17 -7.19 -1.92 -13.11
CA GLN A 17 -7.72 -1.30 -14.32
C GLN A 17 -6.73 -1.35 -15.48
N ASP A 18 -5.45 -1.17 -15.20
CA ASP A 18 -4.40 -1.15 -16.21
C ASP A 18 -3.87 -2.55 -16.55
N GLY A 19 -4.37 -3.59 -15.90
CA GLY A 19 -3.97 -4.97 -16.17
C GLY A 19 -2.64 -5.39 -15.54
N TYR A 20 -2.12 -4.64 -14.60
CA TYR A 20 -0.81 -4.91 -13.97
C TYR A 20 -0.90 -5.72 -12.68
N LEU A 21 -2.10 -5.90 -12.12
CA LEU A 21 -2.23 -6.50 -10.78
C LEU A 21 -1.59 -7.89 -10.69
N GLY A 22 -1.77 -8.70 -11.75
CA GLY A 22 -1.17 -10.03 -11.81
C GLY A 22 0.35 -10.05 -11.77
N SER A 23 0.99 -8.96 -12.19
CA SER A 23 2.46 -8.83 -12.18
C SER A 23 3.03 -8.79 -10.77
N LEU A 24 2.23 -8.45 -9.78
CA LEU A 24 2.67 -8.38 -8.39
C LEU A 24 2.86 -9.76 -7.78
N SER A 25 2.26 -10.81 -8.37
CA SER A 25 2.30 -12.17 -7.80
C SER A 25 3.72 -12.71 -7.65
N GLN A 26 4.63 -12.32 -8.54
CA GLN A 26 6.03 -12.72 -8.47
C GLN A 26 6.73 -12.17 -7.23
N TYR A 27 6.17 -11.13 -6.64
CA TYR A 27 6.75 -10.39 -5.53
C TYR A 27 5.81 -10.34 -4.33
N LYS A 28 4.96 -11.36 -4.22
CA LYS A 28 3.89 -11.41 -3.21
C LYS A 28 4.39 -11.13 -1.79
N GLY A 29 5.57 -11.60 -1.44
CA GLY A 29 6.15 -11.39 -0.12
C GLY A 29 6.66 -9.98 0.16
N GLN A 30 6.54 -9.06 -0.80
CA GLN A 30 7.00 -7.69 -0.64
C GLN A 30 5.88 -6.64 -0.71
N PHE A 31 4.70 -7.02 -1.22
CA PHE A 31 3.55 -6.12 -1.31
C PHE A 31 2.51 -6.55 -0.28
N PHE A 32 2.06 -5.60 0.53
CA PHE A 32 1.18 -5.87 1.69
C PHE A 32 -0.02 -4.95 1.71
N ILE A 33 -1.12 -5.46 2.24
CA ILE A 33 -2.30 -4.65 2.56
C ILE A 33 -3.02 -5.30 3.75
N SER A 34 -3.67 -4.50 4.59
CA SER A 34 -4.49 -4.99 5.69
C SER A 34 -5.83 -5.52 5.16
N LYS A 35 -6.30 -6.62 5.74
CA LYS A 35 -7.64 -7.16 5.49
C LYS A 35 -8.72 -6.10 5.75
N THR A 36 -8.55 -5.31 6.81
CA THR A 36 -9.47 -4.21 7.15
C THR A 36 -9.66 -3.28 5.96
N GLN A 37 -8.57 -2.92 5.30
CA GLN A 37 -8.62 -2.03 4.14
C GLN A 37 -9.26 -2.70 2.93
N ILE A 38 -8.98 -3.99 2.69
CA ILE A 38 -9.61 -4.74 1.61
C ILE A 38 -11.12 -4.73 1.78
N GLU A 39 -11.60 -5.05 2.98
CA GLU A 39 -13.03 -5.14 3.27
C GLU A 39 -13.72 -3.79 3.22
N GLY A 40 -13.00 -2.72 3.57
CA GLY A 40 -13.58 -1.38 3.61
C GLY A 40 -13.53 -0.63 2.28
N GLU A 41 -12.54 -0.88 1.44
CA GLU A 41 -12.30 -0.06 0.25
C GLU A 41 -12.29 -0.84 -1.07
N LEU A 42 -12.02 -2.14 -1.08
CA LEU A 42 -11.86 -2.90 -2.32
C LEU A 42 -13.12 -3.71 -2.63
N ILE A 43 -14.26 -3.03 -2.64
CA ILE A 43 -15.56 -3.66 -2.83
C ILE A 43 -15.89 -3.86 -4.31
N LYS A 44 -15.45 -2.93 -5.16
CA LYS A 44 -15.75 -2.95 -6.60
C LYS A 44 -14.47 -2.84 -7.42
N PRO A 45 -14.35 -3.58 -8.51
CA PRO A 45 -15.27 -4.65 -8.97
C PRO A 45 -15.35 -5.79 -7.95
N SER A 46 -16.41 -6.59 -8.01
CA SER A 46 -16.72 -7.60 -6.97
C SER A 46 -15.64 -8.65 -6.77
N ASP A 47 -14.78 -8.87 -7.76
CA ASP A 47 -13.68 -9.83 -7.69
C ASP A 47 -12.34 -9.22 -7.29
N LEU A 48 -12.30 -7.90 -7.07
CA LEU A 48 -11.05 -7.19 -6.78
C LEU A 48 -10.37 -7.71 -5.53
N ALA A 49 -11.11 -7.91 -4.45
CA ALA A 49 -10.57 -8.43 -3.20
C ALA A 49 -9.90 -9.81 -3.42
N THR A 50 -10.55 -10.68 -4.17
CA THR A 50 -10.02 -12.00 -4.51
C THR A 50 -8.72 -11.88 -5.30
N MET A 51 -8.69 -10.99 -6.29
CA MET A 51 -7.49 -10.75 -7.10
C MET A 51 -6.33 -10.20 -6.26
N VAL A 52 -6.63 -9.30 -5.35
CA VAL A 52 -5.63 -8.73 -4.45
C VAL A 52 -5.06 -9.83 -3.55
N ARG A 53 -5.90 -10.65 -2.93
CA ARG A 53 -5.46 -11.75 -2.05
C ARG A 53 -4.59 -12.76 -2.80
N LYS A 54 -4.85 -12.96 -4.07
CA LYS A 54 -4.07 -13.89 -4.90
C LYS A 54 -2.67 -13.35 -5.19
N ASN A 55 -2.52 -12.04 -5.32
CA ASN A 55 -1.33 -11.41 -5.89
C ASN A 55 -0.43 -10.71 -4.88
N ILE A 56 -0.92 -10.40 -3.68
CA ILE A 56 -0.11 -9.76 -2.64
C ILE A 56 -0.39 -10.39 -1.28
N THR A 57 0.44 -10.07 -0.29
CA THR A 57 0.29 -10.60 1.07
C THR A 57 -0.70 -9.76 1.85
N VAL A 58 -1.66 -10.42 2.49
CA VAL A 58 -2.69 -9.76 3.30
C VAL A 58 -2.35 -9.90 4.78
N ILE A 59 -2.38 -8.78 5.48
CA ILE A 59 -2.23 -8.74 6.94
C ILE A 59 -3.62 -9.00 7.52
N GLU A 60 -3.81 -10.18 8.11
CA GLU A 60 -5.15 -10.65 8.52
C GLU A 60 -5.69 -9.94 9.76
N GLU A 61 -4.82 -9.46 10.65
CA GLU A 61 -5.23 -8.74 11.85
C GLU A 61 -4.33 -7.54 12.07
N ASP A 62 -4.94 -6.40 12.39
CA ASP A 62 -4.20 -5.20 12.76
C ASP A 62 -3.86 -5.27 14.25
N ARG A 63 -2.58 -5.08 14.58
CA ARG A 63 -2.13 -5.05 15.97
C ARG A 63 -2.71 -3.83 16.69
N ASP A 64 -2.76 -3.89 18.01
CA ASP A 64 -3.29 -2.78 18.82
C ASP A 64 -2.49 -1.49 18.62
N ASP A 65 -1.15 -1.56 18.50
CA ASP A 65 -0.34 -0.38 18.24
C ASP A 65 -0.65 0.27 16.89
N ILE A 66 -0.96 -0.54 15.88
CA ILE A 66 -1.41 -0.05 14.57
C ILE A 66 -2.75 0.68 14.70
N LYS A 67 -3.70 0.09 15.42
CA LYS A 67 -5.02 0.70 15.65
C LYS A 67 -4.90 2.03 16.38
N ASP A 68 -4.07 2.06 17.41
CA ASP A 68 -3.83 3.27 18.20
C ASP A 68 -3.22 4.38 17.35
N LYS A 69 -2.21 4.04 16.54
CA LYS A 69 -1.56 5.02 15.66
C LYS A 69 -2.52 5.50 14.57
N THR A 70 -3.35 4.62 14.03
CA THR A 70 -4.38 4.98 13.05
C THR A 70 -5.33 6.02 13.63
N ASN A 71 -5.80 5.80 14.86
CA ASN A 71 -6.68 6.73 15.55
C ASN A 71 -5.99 8.07 15.81
N GLU A 72 -4.74 8.05 16.20
CA GLU A 72 -3.91 9.24 16.40
C GLU A 72 -3.84 10.10 15.14
N PHE A 73 -3.53 9.47 14.00
CA PHE A 73 -3.49 10.16 12.71
C PHE A 73 -4.87 10.67 12.30
N SER A 74 -5.93 9.91 12.58
CA SER A 74 -7.31 10.31 12.27
C SER A 74 -7.70 11.60 13.00
N LEU A 75 -7.28 11.73 14.24
CA LEU A 75 -7.53 12.93 15.02
C LEU A 75 -6.68 14.12 14.55
N LEU A 76 -5.48 13.84 14.08
CA LEU A 76 -4.55 14.89 13.65
C LEU A 76 -4.86 15.39 12.24
N TYR A 77 -5.28 14.51 11.34
CA TYR A 77 -5.48 14.80 9.92
C TYR A 77 -6.93 14.52 9.51
N GLU A 78 -7.82 15.46 9.79
CA GLU A 78 -9.25 15.31 9.56
C GLU A 78 -9.61 15.10 8.08
N THR A 79 -8.76 15.55 7.16
CA THR A 79 -9.01 15.43 5.71
C THR A 79 -8.67 14.06 5.16
N LEU A 80 -7.98 13.22 5.93
CA LEU A 80 -7.64 11.87 5.52
C LEU A 80 -8.72 10.88 5.96
N SER A 81 -8.96 9.87 5.14
CA SER A 81 -9.84 8.77 5.54
C SER A 81 -9.18 7.93 6.63
N ILE A 82 -9.98 7.14 7.34
CA ILE A 82 -9.44 6.20 8.32
C ILE A 82 -8.49 5.19 7.68
N TYR A 83 -8.74 4.82 6.41
CA TYR A 83 -7.90 3.89 5.68
C TYR A 83 -6.56 4.52 5.28
N ASP A 84 -6.56 5.81 4.94
CA ASP A 84 -5.31 6.54 4.72
C ASP A 84 -4.46 6.54 5.98
N CYS A 85 -5.11 6.77 7.11
CA CYS A 85 -4.43 6.76 8.42
C CYS A 85 -3.88 5.38 8.75
N LEU A 86 -4.61 4.32 8.40
CA LEU A 86 -4.15 2.95 8.57
C LEU A 86 -2.89 2.68 7.74
N CYS A 87 -2.87 3.12 6.48
CA CYS A 87 -1.69 3.02 5.61
C CYS A 87 -0.49 3.69 6.26
N MET A 88 -0.67 4.91 6.76
CA MET A 88 0.40 5.66 7.42
C MET A 88 0.90 4.96 8.68
N ALA A 89 -0.01 4.37 9.46
CA ALA A 89 0.33 3.67 10.69
C ALA A 89 1.26 2.48 10.39
N TYR A 90 0.91 1.67 9.40
CA TYR A 90 1.77 0.56 8.97
C TYR A 90 3.11 1.04 8.47
N ALA A 91 3.12 2.06 7.63
CA ALA A 91 4.35 2.58 7.07
C ALA A 91 5.28 3.12 8.17
N LEU A 92 4.72 3.86 9.11
CA LEU A 92 5.51 4.45 10.19
C LEU A 92 6.03 3.42 11.19
N LEU A 93 5.16 2.54 11.69
CA LEU A 93 5.53 1.61 12.75
C LEU A 93 6.33 0.42 12.25
N ASP A 94 6.03 -0.07 11.05
CA ASP A 94 6.67 -1.26 10.51
C ASP A 94 7.69 -0.94 9.41
N GLY A 95 7.88 0.32 9.09
CA GLY A 95 8.92 0.73 8.13
C GLY A 95 8.60 0.44 6.68
N TYR A 96 7.33 0.27 6.32
CA TYR A 96 6.94 0.08 4.93
C TYR A 96 7.15 1.35 4.11
N CYS A 97 7.53 1.19 2.84
CA CYS A 97 7.33 2.24 1.86
C CYS A 97 5.86 2.20 1.43
N LEU A 98 5.18 3.32 1.47
CA LEU A 98 3.76 3.39 1.10
C LEU A 98 3.62 3.66 -0.39
N ILE A 99 2.76 2.89 -1.06
CA ILE A 99 2.46 3.11 -2.47
C ILE A 99 1.09 3.75 -2.59
N THR A 100 1.04 4.99 -3.04
CA THR A 100 -0.23 5.70 -3.24
C THR A 100 -0.07 6.79 -4.30
N ASP A 101 -1.15 7.02 -5.05
CA ASP A 101 -1.24 8.13 -6.01
C ASP A 101 -1.99 9.32 -5.42
N ASP A 102 -2.52 9.20 -4.21
CA ASP A 102 -3.25 10.28 -3.53
C ASP A 102 -2.27 11.33 -3.03
N LYS A 103 -2.36 12.53 -3.60
CA LYS A 103 -1.43 13.62 -3.29
C LYS A 103 -1.56 14.13 -1.85
N ALA A 104 -2.78 14.15 -1.31
CA ALA A 104 -2.99 14.57 0.08
C ALA A 104 -2.32 13.62 1.04
N LEU A 105 -2.44 12.32 0.80
CA LEU A 105 -1.79 11.28 1.60
C LEU A 105 -0.26 11.38 1.46
N GLN A 106 0.24 11.56 0.24
CA GLN A 106 1.68 11.73 0.00
C GLN A 106 2.27 12.86 0.83
N LYS A 107 1.59 14.00 0.89
CA LYS A 107 2.05 15.16 1.65
C LYS A 107 2.16 14.86 3.14
N LYS A 108 1.18 14.15 3.69
CA LYS A 108 1.20 13.79 5.12
C LYS A 108 2.28 12.75 5.40
N CYS A 109 2.54 11.85 4.46
CA CYS A 109 3.64 10.90 4.59
C CYS A 109 4.99 11.62 4.66
N VAL A 110 5.22 12.58 3.78
CA VAL A 110 6.46 13.38 3.79
C VAL A 110 6.65 14.07 5.13
N LEU A 111 5.58 14.66 5.68
CA LEU A 111 5.63 15.32 6.99
C LEU A 111 6.03 14.38 8.13
N ASN A 112 5.77 13.09 7.96
CA ASN A 112 6.05 12.06 8.97
C ASN A 112 7.27 11.20 8.64
N ASN A 113 8.07 11.61 7.66
CA ASN A 113 9.27 10.89 7.22
C ASN A 113 8.96 9.47 6.72
N ILE A 114 7.79 9.29 6.11
CA ILE A 114 7.38 8.03 5.50
C ILE A 114 7.75 8.09 4.02
N GLU A 115 8.48 7.08 3.56
CA GLU A 115 8.82 6.95 2.14
C GLU A 115 7.57 6.61 1.33
N VAL A 116 7.40 7.28 0.18
CA VAL A 116 6.23 7.12 -0.68
C VAL A 116 6.67 6.85 -2.11
N LYS A 117 5.94 5.95 -2.78
CA LYS A 117 6.06 5.72 -4.23
C LYS A 117 4.68 5.79 -4.87
N THR A 118 4.65 6.12 -6.15
CA THR A 118 3.41 6.18 -6.93
C THR A 118 3.25 4.90 -7.76
N SER A 119 2.05 4.71 -8.35
CA SER A 119 1.85 3.60 -9.29
C SER A 119 2.78 3.71 -10.49
N LYS A 120 3.07 4.93 -10.94
CA LYS A 120 4.02 5.17 -12.04
C LYS A 120 5.41 4.67 -11.67
N ASP A 121 5.87 4.92 -10.45
CA ASP A 121 7.17 4.43 -9.98
C ASP A 121 7.23 2.91 -10.05
N ILE A 122 6.17 2.23 -9.66
CA ILE A 122 6.10 0.76 -9.68
C ILE A 122 6.07 0.23 -11.11
N VAL A 123 5.30 0.87 -12.00
CA VAL A 123 5.27 0.48 -13.42
C VAL A 123 6.66 0.61 -14.04
N GLU A 124 7.37 1.69 -13.75
CA GLU A 124 8.72 1.89 -14.26
C GLU A 124 9.68 0.78 -13.81
N ILE A 125 9.54 0.32 -12.58
CA ILE A 125 10.35 -0.80 -12.08
C ILE A 125 10.12 -2.05 -12.94
N PHE A 126 8.86 -2.38 -13.25
CA PHE A 126 8.55 -3.54 -14.07
C PHE A 126 8.97 -3.39 -15.53
N VAL A 127 8.72 -2.22 -16.11
CA VAL A 127 9.06 -1.95 -17.51
C VAL A 127 10.57 -2.01 -17.73
N ASN A 128 11.36 -1.60 -16.76
CA ASN A 128 12.82 -1.63 -16.84
C ASN A 128 13.42 -3.01 -16.58
N GLY A 129 12.63 -4.06 -16.80
CA GLY A 129 13.13 -5.43 -16.74
C GLY A 129 13.45 -5.94 -15.33
N GLY A 130 12.94 -5.28 -14.33
CA GLY A 130 13.15 -5.71 -12.95
C GLY A 130 14.49 -5.31 -12.36
N VAL A 131 15.31 -4.54 -13.08
CA VAL A 131 16.62 -4.08 -12.57
C VAL A 131 16.41 -3.27 -11.28
N ASP A 132 15.50 -2.30 -11.33
CA ASP A 132 15.19 -1.48 -10.16
C ASP A 132 14.54 -2.31 -9.07
N TYR A 133 13.76 -3.32 -9.45
CA TYR A 133 13.15 -4.23 -8.52
C TYR A 133 14.22 -5.03 -7.76
N GLU A 134 15.28 -5.48 -8.41
CA GLU A 134 16.39 -6.15 -7.72
C GLU A 134 16.99 -5.24 -6.66
N ASN A 135 17.12 -3.96 -6.93
CA ASN A 135 17.56 -2.98 -5.94
C ASN A 135 16.58 -2.84 -4.79
N MET A 136 15.29 -2.95 -5.04
CA MET A 136 14.27 -2.90 -4.01
C MET A 136 14.31 -4.11 -3.08
N LYS A 137 14.69 -5.28 -3.59
CA LYS A 137 14.81 -6.50 -2.79
C LYS A 137 15.91 -6.42 -1.75
N LYS A 138 16.91 -5.65 -2.04
CA LYS A 138 18.08 -5.51 -1.19
C LYS A 138 17.88 -4.44 -0.14
#